data_55ab350929be4c2bc5bb06e6694aa853
#
_entry.id   55ab350929be4c2bc5bb06e6694aa853
#
_cell.length_a   1.000
_cell.length_b   1.000
_cell.length_c   1.000
_cell.angle_alpha   90.00
_cell.angle_beta   90.00
_cell.angle_gamma   90.00
#
_symmetry.space_group_name_H-M   'P 1'
#
loop_
_entity.id
_entity.type
_entity.pdbx_description
1 polymer ?
#
loop_
_entity_poly.entity_id
_entity_poly.type
_entity_poly.pdbx_seq_one_letter_code
_entity_poly.pdbx_strand_id
1 'polypeptide(L)'
;MKHLLKLLDLSREEIIELLGLADKLKADNKAGIPHPLLKGKTLGMIFSKSSTRTRVSFETGMYQLGGHALFLSNRDLQIGRGEPVQDTARVLSRYLDGIMIRTFAQEEVEDLAKYGSIPIINGLTDFCHPCQVLADLQTVREHKGTLDVNMCYIGDGNNMANSLIVGFLKVGAHVSIACPEAYQPDAQILEFVKQYPGQFFMTDKPMEAAKDADVIFTDVWASMGQEDEKAIREKAFAGYQVNSELLSVAHEGCMVQHCLPAHRGEEITEEVFEAHADEIFDEAENRLHAQKAVLVACMK
;
A
#
# COMPACT_ATOMS: atom_id res chain seq x y z
N MET A 1 -14.53 11.72 1.28
CA MET A 1 -13.07 11.92 1.04
C MET A 1 -12.86 12.64 -0.30
N LYS A 2 -11.98 13.65 -0.38
CA LYS A 2 -11.70 14.35 -1.65
C LYS A 2 -10.50 13.74 -2.40
N HIS A 3 -9.44 13.41 -1.69
CA HIS A 3 -8.22 12.83 -2.22
C HIS A 3 -7.75 11.66 -1.34
N LEU A 4 -6.91 10.77 -1.86
CA LEU A 4 -6.13 9.83 -1.08
C LEU A 4 -4.65 10.08 -1.36
N LEU A 5 -4.00 10.94 -0.60
CA LEU A 5 -2.57 11.26 -0.81
C LEU A 5 -1.67 10.40 0.08
N LYS A 6 -2.06 10.20 1.34
CA LYS A 6 -1.40 9.35 2.34
C LYS A 6 -2.40 8.95 3.43
N LEU A 7 -2.16 7.83 4.10
CA LEU A 7 -3.03 7.39 5.22
C LEU A 7 -2.96 8.31 6.45
N LEU A 8 -1.90 9.09 6.58
CA LEU A 8 -1.79 10.12 7.62
C LEU A 8 -2.96 11.12 7.58
N ASP A 9 -3.51 11.38 6.40
CA ASP A 9 -4.58 12.37 6.19
C ASP A 9 -5.98 11.83 6.55
N LEU A 10 -6.14 10.50 6.70
CA LEU A 10 -7.43 9.88 7.00
C LEU A 10 -7.66 9.71 8.50
N SER A 11 -8.91 9.80 8.94
CA SER A 11 -9.30 9.34 10.27
C SER A 11 -9.43 7.80 10.32
N ARG A 12 -9.54 7.26 11.55
CA ARG A 12 -9.88 5.84 11.75
C ARG A 12 -11.21 5.49 11.08
N GLU A 13 -12.21 6.32 11.26
CA GLU A 13 -13.55 6.14 10.75
C GLU A 13 -13.55 6.08 9.22
N GLU A 14 -12.82 6.98 8.56
CA GLU A 14 -12.68 6.98 7.09
C GLU A 14 -12.00 5.69 6.58
N ILE A 15 -10.98 5.19 7.29
CA ILE A 15 -10.35 3.90 6.94
C ILE A 15 -11.36 2.76 7.08
N ILE A 16 -12.10 2.68 8.19
CA ILE A 16 -13.10 1.62 8.43
C ILE A 16 -14.24 1.69 7.40
N GLU A 17 -14.70 2.89 7.03
CA GLU A 17 -15.71 3.07 5.98
C GLU A 17 -15.21 2.59 4.61
N LEU A 18 -13.94 2.90 4.24
CA LEU A 18 -13.32 2.40 3.02
C LEU A 18 -13.24 0.88 3.00
N LEU A 19 -12.83 0.27 4.11
CA LEU A 19 -12.75 -1.19 4.23
C LEU A 19 -14.15 -1.82 4.11
N GLY A 20 -15.18 -1.25 4.76
CA GLY A 20 -16.56 -1.74 4.64
C GLY A 20 -17.11 -1.64 3.21
N LEU A 21 -16.76 -0.57 2.49
CA LEU A 21 -17.10 -0.42 1.08
C LEU A 21 -16.35 -1.43 0.20
N ALA A 22 -15.08 -1.69 0.50
CA ALA A 22 -14.28 -2.68 -0.22
C ALA A 22 -14.86 -4.09 -0.08
N ASP A 23 -15.27 -4.49 1.14
CA ASP A 23 -15.91 -5.79 1.39
C ASP A 23 -17.21 -5.94 0.60
N LYS A 24 -18.05 -4.89 0.62
CA LYS A 24 -19.28 -4.88 -0.15
C LYS A 24 -19.01 -5.04 -1.65
N LEU A 25 -18.06 -4.28 -2.20
CA LEU A 25 -17.70 -4.36 -3.62
C LEU A 25 -17.07 -5.70 -4.00
N LYS A 26 -16.32 -6.32 -3.08
CA LYS A 26 -15.80 -7.69 -3.23
C LYS A 26 -16.93 -8.71 -3.28
N ALA A 27 -17.87 -8.63 -2.34
CA ALA A 27 -19.04 -9.52 -2.28
C ALA A 27 -19.91 -9.39 -3.52
N ASP A 28 -20.23 -8.16 -3.95
CA ASP A 28 -21.02 -7.89 -5.17
C ASP A 28 -20.31 -8.50 -6.40
N ASN A 29 -18.98 -8.34 -6.50
CA ASN A 29 -18.18 -8.87 -7.61
C ASN A 29 -18.20 -10.42 -7.64
N LYS A 30 -17.98 -11.06 -6.49
CA LYS A 30 -18.01 -12.52 -6.38
C LYS A 30 -19.41 -13.11 -6.66
N ALA A 31 -20.46 -12.37 -6.34
CA ALA A 31 -21.85 -12.74 -6.62
C ALA A 31 -22.30 -12.40 -8.06
N GLY A 32 -21.44 -11.80 -8.90
CA GLY A 32 -21.78 -11.36 -10.24
C GLY A 32 -22.80 -10.20 -10.29
N ILE A 33 -22.93 -9.44 -9.19
CA ILE A 33 -23.84 -8.30 -9.09
C ILE A 33 -23.18 -7.06 -9.72
N PRO A 34 -23.75 -6.47 -10.79
CA PRO A 34 -23.24 -5.26 -11.40
C PRO A 34 -23.28 -4.07 -10.44
N HIS A 35 -22.18 -3.32 -10.35
CA HIS A 35 -22.09 -2.14 -9.48
C HIS A 35 -21.46 -0.93 -10.22
N PRO A 36 -22.12 -0.39 -11.28
CA PRO A 36 -21.57 0.65 -12.13
C PRO A 36 -21.66 2.04 -11.46
N LEU A 37 -21.01 2.20 -10.30
CA LEU A 37 -21.09 3.38 -9.44
C LEU A 37 -20.40 4.62 -10.01
N LEU A 38 -19.50 4.44 -10.99
CA LEU A 38 -18.74 5.49 -11.69
C LEU A 38 -19.06 5.52 -13.19
N LYS A 39 -20.32 5.20 -13.58
CA LYS A 39 -20.74 5.23 -14.97
C LYS A 39 -20.48 6.60 -15.60
N GLY A 40 -19.74 6.59 -16.71
CA GLY A 40 -19.40 7.79 -17.48
C GLY A 40 -18.22 8.61 -16.92
N LYS A 41 -17.58 8.15 -15.83
CA LYS A 41 -16.39 8.77 -15.26
C LYS A 41 -15.11 8.29 -15.93
N THR A 42 -14.12 9.16 -16.02
CA THR A 42 -12.80 8.87 -16.59
C THR A 42 -11.70 9.12 -15.59
N LEU A 43 -10.88 8.09 -15.34
CA LEU A 43 -9.68 8.15 -14.50
C LEU A 43 -8.44 8.26 -15.37
N GLY A 44 -7.60 9.28 -15.18
CA GLY A 44 -6.24 9.31 -15.72
C GLY A 44 -5.27 8.61 -14.77
N MET A 45 -4.46 7.68 -15.28
CA MET A 45 -3.49 6.94 -14.47
C MET A 45 -2.08 7.27 -14.91
N ILE A 46 -1.40 8.17 -14.19
CA ILE A 46 -0.03 8.61 -14.47
C ILE A 46 0.96 7.62 -13.85
N PHE A 47 1.87 7.09 -14.67
CA PHE A 47 2.90 6.15 -14.25
C PHE A 47 4.31 6.68 -14.57
N SER A 48 5.05 7.06 -13.54
CA SER A 48 6.51 7.29 -13.58
C SER A 48 7.29 6.01 -13.24
N LYS A 49 6.69 5.12 -12.43
CA LYS A 49 7.18 3.77 -12.09
C LYS A 49 6.25 2.70 -12.65
N SER A 50 6.78 1.70 -13.34
CA SER A 50 6.01 0.57 -13.85
C SER A 50 5.35 -0.25 -12.74
N SER A 51 4.17 -0.81 -12.99
CA SER A 51 3.50 -1.76 -12.10
C SER A 51 2.39 -2.51 -12.82
N THR A 52 2.52 -3.83 -12.90
CA THR A 52 1.46 -4.69 -13.43
C THR A 52 0.23 -4.67 -12.52
N ARG A 53 0.41 -4.91 -11.21
CA ARG A 53 -0.68 -4.99 -10.24
C ARG A 53 -1.48 -3.68 -10.15
N THR A 54 -0.81 -2.56 -9.97
CA THR A 54 -1.48 -1.24 -9.89
C THR A 54 -2.23 -0.92 -11.16
N ARG A 55 -1.62 -1.13 -12.33
CA ARG A 55 -2.26 -0.87 -13.62
C ARG A 55 -3.51 -1.73 -13.80
N VAL A 56 -3.35 -3.05 -13.72
CA VAL A 56 -4.45 -3.98 -14.00
C VAL A 56 -5.59 -3.82 -13.00
N SER A 57 -5.29 -3.65 -11.70
CA SER A 57 -6.34 -3.50 -10.67
C SER A 57 -7.13 -2.19 -10.81
N PHE A 58 -6.50 -1.06 -11.15
CA PHE A 58 -7.22 0.19 -11.40
C PHE A 58 -8.00 0.16 -12.71
N GLU A 59 -7.44 -0.35 -13.82
CA GLU A 59 -8.16 -0.50 -15.09
C GLU A 59 -9.39 -1.40 -14.93
N THR A 60 -9.20 -2.59 -14.32
CA THR A 60 -10.29 -3.52 -14.03
C THR A 60 -11.32 -2.92 -13.07
N GLY A 61 -10.86 -2.24 -12.02
CA GLY A 61 -11.73 -1.57 -11.04
C GLY A 61 -12.62 -0.52 -11.70
N MET A 62 -12.06 0.36 -12.53
CA MET A 62 -12.83 1.36 -13.27
C MET A 62 -13.83 0.72 -14.24
N TYR A 63 -13.42 -0.34 -14.94
CA TYR A 63 -14.33 -1.09 -15.84
C TYR A 63 -15.52 -1.68 -15.08
N GLN A 64 -15.28 -2.36 -13.93
CA GLN A 64 -16.33 -2.94 -13.09
C GLN A 64 -17.25 -1.88 -12.49
N LEU A 65 -16.73 -0.68 -12.21
CA LEU A 65 -17.51 0.47 -11.74
C LEU A 65 -18.22 1.24 -12.86
N GLY A 66 -18.12 0.78 -14.12
CA GLY A 66 -18.80 1.40 -15.29
C GLY A 66 -18.12 2.66 -15.82
N GLY A 67 -16.90 2.97 -15.34
CA GLY A 67 -16.07 4.06 -15.81
C GLY A 67 -15.03 3.63 -16.84
N HIS A 68 -14.13 4.55 -17.19
CA HIS A 68 -13.03 4.35 -18.11
C HIS A 68 -11.70 4.78 -17.47
N ALA A 69 -10.63 4.03 -17.71
CA ALA A 69 -9.28 4.37 -17.26
C ALA A 69 -8.36 4.60 -18.46
N LEU A 70 -7.58 5.69 -18.39
CA LEU A 70 -6.56 6.03 -19.37
C LEU A 70 -5.18 5.77 -18.78
N PHE A 71 -4.42 4.87 -19.38
CA PHE A 71 -3.03 4.66 -19.00
C PHE A 71 -2.15 5.78 -19.59
N LEU A 72 -1.48 6.52 -18.72
CA LEU A 72 -0.67 7.69 -19.05
C LEU A 72 0.78 7.42 -18.58
N SER A 73 1.63 6.94 -19.49
CA SER A 73 3.06 6.78 -19.22
C SER A 73 3.74 8.13 -19.15
N ASN A 74 4.53 8.38 -18.10
CA ASN A 74 5.32 9.60 -17.97
C ASN A 74 6.29 9.82 -19.15
N ARG A 75 6.69 8.75 -19.85
CA ARG A 75 7.53 8.83 -21.05
C ARG A 75 6.81 9.47 -22.23
N ASP A 76 5.48 9.40 -22.26
CA ASP A 76 4.63 9.90 -23.34
C ASP A 76 3.99 11.27 -23.00
N LEU A 77 4.05 11.67 -21.72
CA LEU A 77 3.50 12.93 -21.23
C LEU A 77 4.53 14.08 -21.27
N GLN A 78 4.04 15.30 -21.31
CA GLN A 78 4.89 16.49 -21.27
C GLN A 78 5.50 16.74 -19.88
N ILE A 79 4.88 16.28 -18.80
CA ILE A 79 5.41 16.32 -17.43
C ILE A 79 6.78 15.61 -17.36
N GLY A 80 6.96 14.49 -18.08
CA GLY A 80 8.25 13.82 -18.23
C GLY A 80 9.28 14.58 -19.09
N ARG A 81 8.87 15.70 -19.71
CA ARG A 81 9.69 16.57 -20.58
C ARG A 81 9.84 17.98 -20.04
N GLY A 82 9.49 18.20 -18.75
CA GLY A 82 9.69 19.47 -18.06
C GLY A 82 8.48 20.40 -18.03
N GLU A 83 7.27 19.92 -18.40
CA GLU A 83 6.04 20.68 -18.12
C GLU A 83 5.83 20.72 -16.60
N PRO A 84 5.57 21.91 -16.03
CA PRO A 84 5.28 22.02 -14.59
C PRO A 84 4.06 21.17 -14.19
N VAL A 85 4.13 20.50 -13.02
CA VAL A 85 3.03 19.68 -12.46
C VAL A 85 1.73 20.50 -12.38
N GLN A 86 1.83 21.80 -12.06
CA GLN A 86 0.70 22.72 -11.96
C GLN A 86 -0.10 22.86 -13.26
N ASP A 87 0.59 22.89 -14.39
CA ASP A 87 -0.05 23.07 -15.70
C ASP A 87 -0.71 21.75 -16.13
N THR A 88 -0.01 20.63 -15.97
CA THR A 88 -0.59 19.28 -16.15
C THR A 88 -1.84 19.10 -15.29
N ALA A 89 -1.79 19.47 -13.99
CA ALA A 89 -2.93 19.36 -13.06
C ALA A 89 -4.15 20.15 -13.55
N ARG A 90 -3.94 21.39 -13.99
CA ARG A 90 -5.01 22.28 -14.49
C ARG A 90 -5.62 21.81 -15.79
N VAL A 91 -4.81 21.30 -16.70
CA VAL A 91 -5.28 20.77 -18.01
C VAL A 91 -6.06 19.48 -17.79
N LEU A 92 -5.48 18.50 -17.09
CA LEU A 92 -6.13 17.22 -16.87
C LEU A 92 -7.42 17.33 -16.04
N SER A 93 -7.50 18.30 -15.13
CA SER A 93 -8.74 18.59 -14.39
C SER A 93 -9.91 19.06 -15.27
N ARG A 94 -9.66 19.45 -16.52
CA ARG A 94 -10.71 19.82 -17.48
C ARG A 94 -11.17 18.68 -18.37
N TYR A 95 -10.42 17.57 -18.37
CA TYR A 95 -10.68 16.41 -19.23
C TYR A 95 -11.15 15.19 -18.45
N LEU A 96 -10.71 15.03 -17.19
CA LEU A 96 -10.85 13.85 -16.37
C LEU A 96 -11.72 14.12 -15.14
N ASP A 97 -12.22 13.05 -14.54
CA ASP A 97 -12.97 13.08 -13.28
C ASP A 97 -12.10 12.72 -12.06
N GLY A 98 -10.91 12.17 -12.30
CA GLY A 98 -9.93 11.85 -11.26
C GLY A 98 -8.57 11.50 -11.85
N ILE A 99 -7.52 11.59 -11.03
CA ILE A 99 -6.16 11.17 -11.40
C ILE A 99 -5.66 10.19 -10.35
N MET A 100 -5.15 9.03 -10.78
CA MET A 100 -4.26 8.20 -10.01
C MET A 100 -2.83 8.44 -10.49
N ILE A 101 -1.88 8.58 -9.57
CA ILE A 101 -0.48 8.74 -9.91
C ILE A 101 0.39 7.75 -9.13
N ARG A 102 1.35 7.12 -9.82
CA ARG A 102 2.41 6.30 -9.25
C ARG A 102 3.75 6.89 -9.67
N THR A 103 4.45 7.48 -8.71
CA THR A 103 5.65 8.27 -8.95
C THR A 103 6.71 8.09 -7.86
N PHE A 104 7.70 8.95 -7.81
CA PHE A 104 8.79 8.94 -6.84
C PHE A 104 8.49 9.90 -5.68
N ALA A 105 8.41 11.19 -5.95
CA ALA A 105 8.27 12.23 -4.93
C ALA A 105 6.83 12.39 -4.45
N GLN A 106 6.63 12.46 -3.13
CA GLN A 106 5.33 12.71 -2.51
C GLN A 106 4.79 14.11 -2.87
N GLU A 107 5.67 15.09 -3.01
CA GLU A 107 5.33 16.45 -3.37
C GLU A 107 4.64 16.55 -4.73
N GLU A 108 4.96 15.66 -5.69
CA GLU A 108 4.31 15.64 -7.00
C GLU A 108 2.82 15.27 -6.87
N VAL A 109 2.48 14.34 -5.97
CA VAL A 109 1.10 13.96 -5.66
C VAL A 109 0.36 15.11 -4.96
N GLU A 110 1.01 15.75 -4.01
CA GLU A 110 0.45 16.87 -3.26
C GLU A 110 0.25 18.13 -4.15
N ASP A 111 1.18 18.38 -5.07
CA ASP A 111 1.05 19.47 -6.05
C ASP A 111 -0.09 19.23 -7.05
N LEU A 112 -0.28 18.00 -7.54
CA LEU A 112 -1.45 17.66 -8.35
C LEU A 112 -2.76 17.95 -7.59
N ALA A 113 -2.83 17.60 -6.30
CA ALA A 113 -4.01 17.87 -5.48
C ALA A 113 -4.23 19.35 -5.17
N LYS A 114 -3.14 20.12 -5.03
CA LYS A 114 -3.15 21.55 -4.75
C LYS A 114 -3.59 22.39 -5.96
N TYR A 115 -3.10 22.05 -7.15
CA TYR A 115 -3.33 22.85 -8.36
C TYR A 115 -4.45 22.31 -9.25
N GLY A 116 -4.83 21.04 -9.07
CA GLY A 116 -5.98 20.42 -9.73
C GLY A 116 -7.30 20.70 -9.00
N SER A 117 -8.41 20.44 -9.69
CA SER A 117 -9.76 20.57 -9.13
C SER A 117 -10.50 19.25 -8.99
N ILE A 118 -9.91 18.14 -9.42
CA ILE A 118 -10.45 16.78 -9.38
C ILE A 118 -9.74 15.94 -8.32
N PRO A 119 -10.31 14.80 -7.90
CA PRO A 119 -9.68 13.88 -6.97
C PRO A 119 -8.31 13.37 -7.44
N ILE A 120 -7.36 13.31 -6.50
CA ILE A 120 -6.05 12.72 -6.70
C ILE A 120 -5.90 11.49 -5.79
N ILE A 121 -5.44 10.39 -6.36
CA ILE A 121 -5.23 9.10 -5.69
C ILE A 121 -3.76 8.73 -5.82
N ASN A 122 -3.09 8.59 -4.69
CA ASN A 122 -1.72 8.11 -4.63
C ASN A 122 -1.67 6.59 -4.86
N GLY A 123 -1.18 6.17 -6.02
CA GLY A 123 -0.94 4.77 -6.35
C GLY A 123 0.34 4.19 -5.73
N LEU A 124 1.34 5.03 -5.48
CA LEU A 124 2.58 4.81 -4.73
C LEU A 124 3.52 6.01 -4.91
N THR A 125 4.22 6.36 -3.85
CA THR A 125 5.43 7.20 -3.86
C THR A 125 6.55 6.53 -3.09
N ASP A 126 7.73 7.13 -3.03
CA ASP A 126 8.83 6.67 -2.16
C ASP A 126 8.52 6.89 -0.68
N PHE A 127 7.58 7.77 -0.36
CA PHE A 127 7.12 8.02 1.00
C PHE A 127 6.06 7.04 1.48
N CYS A 128 5.06 6.69 0.64
CA CYS A 128 3.94 5.85 1.07
C CYS A 128 3.24 5.10 -0.07
N HIS A 129 2.52 4.02 0.31
CA HIS A 129 1.69 3.20 -0.57
C HIS A 129 0.29 2.97 0.05
N PRO A 130 -0.57 4.02 0.13
CA PRO A 130 -1.82 3.96 0.87
C PRO A 130 -2.81 2.92 0.35
N CYS A 131 -2.88 2.73 -0.97
CA CYS A 131 -3.77 1.73 -1.59
C CYS A 131 -3.38 0.28 -1.26
N GLN A 132 -2.09 0.02 -1.04
CA GLN A 132 -1.62 -1.30 -0.61
C GLN A 132 -2.11 -1.59 0.80
N VAL A 133 -1.85 -0.69 1.74
CA VAL A 133 -2.19 -0.92 3.15
C VAL A 133 -3.70 -1.01 3.40
N LEU A 134 -4.52 -0.35 2.58
CA LEU A 134 -5.97 -0.60 2.63
C LEU A 134 -6.33 -2.04 2.23
N ALA A 135 -5.62 -2.64 1.27
CA ALA A 135 -5.80 -4.05 0.91
C ALA A 135 -5.25 -4.98 2.00
N ASP A 136 -4.11 -4.64 2.60
CA ASP A 136 -3.50 -5.38 3.71
C ASP A 136 -4.46 -5.44 4.91
N LEU A 137 -5.01 -4.30 5.32
CA LEU A 137 -6.01 -4.21 6.39
C LEU A 137 -7.30 -5.00 6.06
N GLN A 138 -7.76 -4.96 4.80
CA GLN A 138 -8.90 -5.75 4.37
C GLN A 138 -8.60 -7.24 4.52
N THR A 139 -7.43 -7.71 4.09
CA THR A 139 -7.02 -9.12 4.16
C THR A 139 -6.88 -9.58 5.60
N VAL A 140 -6.21 -8.80 6.45
CA VAL A 140 -6.11 -9.14 7.89
C VAL A 140 -7.49 -9.28 8.51
N ARG A 141 -8.41 -8.34 8.24
CA ARG A 141 -9.77 -8.42 8.77
C ARG A 141 -10.54 -9.64 8.24
N GLU A 142 -10.36 -10.03 6.98
CA GLU A 142 -11.01 -11.21 6.40
C GLU A 142 -10.54 -12.51 7.07
N HIS A 143 -9.23 -12.66 7.29
CA HIS A 143 -8.64 -13.88 7.84
C HIS A 143 -8.71 -13.94 9.38
N LYS A 144 -8.50 -12.82 10.07
CA LYS A 144 -8.50 -12.76 11.56
C LYS A 144 -9.86 -12.41 12.16
N GLY A 145 -10.81 -11.87 11.38
CA GLY A 145 -12.10 -11.38 11.87
C GLY A 145 -12.02 -10.08 12.67
N THR A 146 -10.83 -9.52 12.86
CA THR A 146 -10.57 -8.30 13.64
C THR A 146 -9.38 -7.53 13.07
N LEU A 147 -9.25 -6.25 13.45
CA LEU A 147 -8.07 -5.42 13.25
C LEU A 147 -7.30 -5.15 14.56
N ASP A 148 -7.80 -5.68 15.68
CA ASP A 148 -7.10 -5.70 16.97
C ASP A 148 -6.11 -6.86 16.95
N VAL A 149 -4.93 -6.62 16.41
CA VAL A 149 -3.88 -7.61 16.13
C VAL A 149 -2.50 -7.05 16.50
N ASN A 150 -1.57 -7.95 16.79
CA ASN A 150 -0.14 -7.64 16.85
C ASN A 150 0.46 -7.76 15.44
N MET A 151 0.61 -6.63 14.77
CA MET A 151 1.24 -6.58 13.45
C MET A 151 2.75 -6.41 13.59
N CYS A 152 3.51 -7.22 12.85
CA CYS A 152 4.96 -7.13 12.77
C CYS A 152 5.38 -6.83 11.32
N TYR A 153 6.34 -5.93 11.13
CA TYR A 153 7.01 -5.71 9.85
C TYR A 153 8.51 -6.01 9.99
N ILE A 154 9.06 -6.78 9.06
CA ILE A 154 10.48 -7.15 9.02
C ILE A 154 11.07 -6.73 7.68
N GLY A 155 12.04 -5.82 7.67
CA GLY A 155 12.69 -5.38 6.44
C GLY A 155 13.12 -3.92 6.42
N ASP A 156 13.09 -3.30 5.24
CA ASP A 156 13.47 -1.89 5.01
C ASP A 156 12.40 -0.93 5.57
N GLY A 157 12.81 0.12 6.26
CA GLY A 157 11.93 1.20 6.71
C GLY A 157 11.42 2.09 5.56
N ASN A 158 11.04 1.47 4.46
CA ASN A 158 10.60 2.09 3.20
C ASN A 158 9.14 2.61 3.24
N ASN A 159 8.59 2.92 2.07
CA ASN A 159 7.21 3.38 1.91
C ASN A 159 6.16 2.36 2.38
N MET A 160 6.46 1.05 2.34
CA MET A 160 5.56 0.03 2.88
C MET A 160 5.55 0.08 4.40
N ALA A 161 6.73 0.08 5.06
CA ALA A 161 6.84 0.25 6.50
C ALA A 161 6.12 1.53 6.97
N ASN A 162 6.37 2.67 6.31
CA ASN A 162 5.73 3.94 6.61
C ASN A 162 4.19 3.82 6.60
N SER A 163 3.66 3.20 5.56
CA SER A 163 2.21 3.09 5.37
C SER A 163 1.56 2.07 6.30
N LEU A 164 2.21 0.93 6.55
CA LEU A 164 1.76 -0.11 7.48
C LEU A 164 1.68 0.43 8.91
N ILE A 165 2.74 1.12 9.38
CA ILE A 165 2.75 1.74 10.70
C ILE A 165 1.54 2.65 10.88
N VAL A 166 1.30 3.56 9.92
CA VAL A 166 0.20 4.51 10.00
C VAL A 166 -1.15 3.81 9.94
N GLY A 167 -1.34 2.92 8.99
CA GLY A 167 -2.62 2.24 8.78
C GLY A 167 -3.03 1.39 9.98
N PHE A 168 -2.13 0.56 10.48
CA PHE A 168 -2.41 -0.35 11.60
C PHE A 168 -2.57 0.39 12.94
N LEU A 169 -1.74 1.37 13.24
CA LEU A 169 -1.93 2.19 14.45
C LEU A 169 -3.25 2.94 14.44
N LYS A 170 -3.66 3.51 13.30
CA LYS A 170 -4.94 4.24 13.19
C LYS A 170 -6.16 3.37 13.43
N VAL A 171 -6.10 2.09 13.07
CA VAL A 171 -7.22 1.16 13.33
C VAL A 171 -7.18 0.54 14.73
N GLY A 172 -6.12 0.79 15.50
CA GLY A 172 -5.98 0.39 16.90
C GLY A 172 -5.16 -0.88 17.13
N ALA A 173 -4.45 -1.38 16.12
CA ALA A 173 -3.54 -2.51 16.24
C ALA A 173 -2.27 -2.15 17.05
N HIS A 174 -1.58 -3.16 17.57
CA HIS A 174 -0.21 -3.04 18.04
C HIS A 174 0.75 -3.29 16.88
N VAL A 175 1.77 -2.45 16.78
CA VAL A 175 2.72 -2.47 15.66
C VAL A 175 4.13 -2.66 16.17
N SER A 176 4.79 -3.71 15.74
CA SER A 176 6.23 -3.95 15.94
C SER A 176 6.95 -3.93 14.60
N ILE A 177 8.14 -3.34 14.56
CA ILE A 177 8.96 -3.36 13.35
C ILE A 177 10.40 -3.74 13.68
N ALA A 178 11.03 -4.48 12.77
CA ALA A 178 12.47 -4.66 12.78
C ALA A 178 13.08 -4.19 11.47
N CYS A 179 13.98 -3.23 11.56
CA CYS A 179 14.78 -2.74 10.44
C CYS A 179 16.20 -2.41 10.91
N PRO A 180 17.21 -2.52 10.02
CA PRO A 180 18.57 -2.11 10.36
C PRO A 180 18.62 -0.61 10.70
N GLU A 181 19.54 -0.21 11.57
CA GLU A 181 19.69 1.18 12.05
C GLU A 181 19.80 2.21 10.92
N ALA A 182 20.46 1.84 9.81
CA ALA A 182 20.63 2.71 8.64
C ALA A 182 19.38 2.78 7.72
N TYR A 183 18.34 1.97 7.96
CA TYR A 183 17.17 1.81 7.11
C TYR A 183 15.87 1.94 7.93
N GLN A 184 15.79 2.97 8.77
CA GLN A 184 14.63 3.24 9.60
C GLN A 184 13.52 3.94 8.79
N PRO A 185 12.25 3.85 9.26
CA PRO A 185 11.14 4.62 8.69
C PRO A 185 11.40 6.12 8.68
N ASP A 186 10.66 6.82 7.82
CA ASP A 186 10.75 8.28 7.70
C ASP A 186 10.55 9.00 9.04
N ALA A 187 11.28 10.08 9.25
CA ALA A 187 11.24 10.87 10.49
C ALA A 187 9.81 11.39 10.81
N GLN A 188 8.99 11.69 9.80
CA GLN A 188 7.61 12.10 10.00
C GLN A 188 6.77 10.96 10.60
N ILE A 189 7.04 9.72 10.21
CA ILE A 189 6.37 8.54 10.75
C ILE A 189 6.83 8.27 12.18
N LEU A 190 8.13 8.41 12.46
CA LEU A 190 8.67 8.29 13.82
C LEU A 190 8.16 9.39 14.76
N GLU A 191 7.76 10.55 14.25
CA GLU A 191 7.06 11.57 15.04
C GLU A 191 5.58 11.20 15.24
N PHE A 192 4.92 10.68 14.20
CA PHE A 192 3.52 10.26 14.27
C PHE A 192 3.29 9.17 15.32
N VAL A 193 4.17 8.17 15.45
CA VAL A 193 3.99 7.05 16.40
C VAL A 193 4.01 7.49 17.87
N LYS A 194 4.54 8.66 18.18
CA LYS A 194 4.50 9.22 19.55
C LYS A 194 3.08 9.49 20.06
N GLN A 195 2.10 9.57 19.15
CA GLN A 195 0.68 9.71 19.49
C GLN A 195 0.05 8.39 19.97
N TYR A 196 0.78 7.26 19.86
CA TYR A 196 0.31 5.90 20.16
C TYR A 196 1.19 5.23 21.22
N PRO A 197 1.28 5.79 22.44
CA PRO A 197 2.15 5.24 23.47
C PRO A 197 1.73 3.81 23.83
N GLY A 198 2.71 2.90 23.84
CA GLY A 198 2.50 1.48 24.16
C GLY A 198 1.94 0.61 23.02
N GLN A 199 1.62 1.21 21.88
CA GLN A 199 1.14 0.47 20.70
C GLN A 199 2.21 0.31 19.60
N PHE A 200 3.35 0.98 19.74
CA PHE A 200 4.44 0.90 18.76
C PHE A 200 5.75 0.46 19.43
N PHE A 201 6.41 -0.50 18.79
CA PHE A 201 7.73 -1.01 19.17
C PHE A 201 8.65 -1.10 17.95
N MET A 202 9.89 -0.64 18.07
CA MET A 202 10.91 -0.72 17.02
C MET A 202 12.21 -1.27 17.58
N THR A 203 12.83 -2.19 16.86
CA THR A 203 14.10 -2.84 17.19
C THR A 203 14.92 -3.14 15.95
N ASP A 204 16.19 -3.47 16.11
CA ASP A 204 17.06 -4.03 15.07
C ASP A 204 17.10 -5.57 15.08
N LYS A 205 16.28 -6.21 15.93
CA LYS A 205 16.26 -7.66 16.15
C LYS A 205 14.95 -8.27 15.67
N PRO A 206 14.92 -8.93 14.50
CA PRO A 206 13.72 -9.51 13.93
C PRO A 206 12.95 -10.44 14.87
N MET A 207 13.64 -11.30 15.62
CA MET A 207 13.02 -12.23 16.57
C MET A 207 12.30 -11.53 17.73
N GLU A 208 12.79 -10.36 18.16
CA GLU A 208 12.11 -9.56 19.20
C GLU A 208 10.85 -8.89 18.65
N ALA A 209 10.90 -8.39 17.40
CA ALA A 209 9.75 -7.76 16.77
C ALA A 209 8.65 -8.78 16.40
N ALA A 210 9.04 -9.98 15.95
CA ALA A 210 8.11 -11.04 15.54
C ALA A 210 7.44 -11.76 16.71
N LYS A 211 7.94 -11.54 17.94
CA LYS A 211 7.39 -12.22 19.13
C LYS A 211 5.91 -11.92 19.31
N ASP A 212 5.11 -12.98 19.48
CA ASP A 212 3.67 -12.89 19.69
C ASP A 212 2.90 -12.15 18.56
N ALA A 213 3.46 -12.08 17.33
CA ALA A 213 2.81 -11.46 16.18
C ALA A 213 1.65 -12.32 15.66
N ASP A 214 0.53 -11.68 15.32
CA ASP A 214 -0.63 -12.28 14.65
C ASP A 214 -0.50 -12.23 13.12
N VAL A 215 0.23 -11.24 12.62
CA VAL A 215 0.54 -11.07 11.20
C VAL A 215 1.93 -10.48 11.01
N ILE A 216 2.71 -11.07 10.11
CA ILE A 216 4.05 -10.61 9.74
C ILE A 216 4.01 -10.14 8.28
N PHE A 217 4.47 -8.91 8.06
CA PHE A 217 4.69 -8.33 6.75
C PHE A 217 6.18 -8.27 6.44
N THR A 218 6.52 -8.45 5.18
CA THR A 218 7.83 -8.14 4.64
C THR A 218 7.73 -7.56 3.23
N ASP A 219 8.78 -6.95 2.76
CA ASP A 219 8.91 -6.39 1.42
C ASP A 219 10.35 -6.57 0.93
N VAL A 220 10.57 -6.43 -0.37
CA VAL A 220 11.90 -6.54 -0.99
C VAL A 220 12.90 -5.60 -0.30
N TRP A 221 14.13 -6.08 -0.10
CA TRP A 221 15.18 -5.28 0.52
C TRP A 221 15.70 -4.16 -0.38
N ALA A 222 15.57 -4.31 -1.71
CA ALA A 222 15.90 -3.28 -2.68
C ALA A 222 14.66 -2.99 -3.54
N SER A 223 14.08 -1.81 -3.35
CA SER A 223 12.92 -1.35 -4.12
C SER A 223 13.31 -0.94 -5.54
N MET A 224 12.31 -0.75 -6.40
CA MET A 224 12.52 -0.27 -7.78
C MET A 224 13.27 1.06 -7.81
N GLY A 225 14.39 1.09 -8.53
CA GLY A 225 15.30 2.23 -8.64
C GLY A 225 16.47 2.19 -7.66
N GLN A 226 16.61 1.11 -6.88
CA GLN A 226 17.70 0.87 -5.92
C GLN A 226 18.55 -0.35 -6.30
N GLU A 227 18.44 -0.83 -7.53
CA GLU A 227 19.10 -2.04 -8.02
C GLU A 227 20.63 -1.95 -7.87
N ASP A 228 21.22 -0.77 -8.00
CA ASP A 228 22.66 -0.53 -7.83
C ASP A 228 23.12 -0.71 -6.37
N GLU A 229 22.22 -0.63 -5.40
CA GLU A 229 22.51 -0.82 -3.97
C GLU A 229 22.35 -2.27 -3.51
N LYS A 230 21.92 -3.20 -4.39
CA LYS A 230 21.52 -4.56 -4.02
C LYS A 230 22.54 -5.26 -3.13
N ALA A 231 23.82 -5.26 -3.50
CA ALA A 231 24.88 -5.93 -2.74
C ALA A 231 25.16 -5.32 -1.36
N ILE A 232 24.90 -4.02 -1.19
CA ILE A 232 25.04 -3.32 0.11
C ILE A 232 23.85 -3.68 0.99
N ARG A 233 22.64 -3.69 0.41
CA ARG A 233 21.41 -4.03 1.09
C ARG A 233 21.35 -5.47 1.53
N GLU A 234 21.78 -6.43 0.70
CA GLU A 234 21.88 -7.85 1.07
C GLU A 234 22.73 -8.07 2.34
N LYS A 235 23.80 -7.30 2.50
CA LYS A 235 24.63 -7.36 3.72
C LYS A 235 23.94 -6.71 4.93
N ALA A 236 23.30 -5.59 4.72
CA ALA A 236 22.62 -4.85 5.79
C ALA A 236 21.40 -5.62 6.32
N PHE A 237 20.69 -6.32 5.44
CA PHE A 237 19.50 -7.11 5.77
C PHE A 237 19.80 -8.58 6.08
N ALA A 238 21.07 -8.98 6.20
CA ALA A 238 21.43 -10.32 6.66
C ALA A 238 20.79 -10.59 8.03
N GLY A 239 19.92 -11.62 8.11
CA GLY A 239 19.15 -11.96 9.33
C GLY A 239 17.74 -11.36 9.39
N TYR A 240 17.30 -10.59 8.38
CA TYR A 240 15.93 -10.03 8.28
C TYR A 240 15.00 -10.85 7.38
N GLN A 241 15.38 -12.09 7.05
CA GLN A 241 14.55 -12.98 6.25
C GLN A 241 13.39 -13.54 7.07
N VAL A 242 12.18 -13.49 6.54
CA VAL A 242 11.03 -14.20 7.09
C VAL A 242 11.15 -15.69 6.73
N ASN A 243 11.39 -16.51 7.73
CA ASN A 243 11.63 -17.94 7.63
C ASN A 243 10.94 -18.70 8.78
N SER A 244 10.99 -20.01 8.78
CA SER A 244 10.33 -20.87 9.79
C SER A 244 10.84 -20.63 11.22
N GLU A 245 12.12 -20.25 11.39
CA GLU A 245 12.68 -19.90 12.70
C GLU A 245 12.05 -18.60 13.22
N LEU A 246 11.93 -17.57 12.38
CA LEU A 246 11.25 -16.33 12.75
C LEU A 246 9.78 -16.56 13.11
N LEU A 247 9.07 -17.40 12.35
CA LEU A 247 7.67 -17.74 12.62
C LEU A 247 7.49 -18.52 13.92
N SER A 248 8.52 -19.20 14.41
CA SER A 248 8.43 -20.01 15.65
C SER A 248 8.20 -19.17 16.92
N VAL A 249 8.44 -17.87 16.89
CA VAL A 249 8.20 -16.95 18.02
C VAL A 249 6.90 -16.15 17.90
N ALA A 250 6.23 -16.23 16.75
CA ALA A 250 4.92 -15.61 16.51
C ALA A 250 3.79 -16.46 17.13
N HIS A 251 2.58 -15.91 17.17
CA HIS A 251 1.41 -16.68 17.58
C HIS A 251 1.14 -17.88 16.66
N GLU A 252 0.56 -18.95 17.22
CA GLU A 252 0.06 -20.06 16.40
C GLU A 252 -0.97 -19.53 15.38
N GLY A 253 -0.82 -19.90 14.10
CA GLY A 253 -1.65 -19.40 13.02
C GLY A 253 -1.34 -17.95 12.63
N CYS A 254 -0.13 -17.46 12.91
CA CYS A 254 0.35 -16.18 12.39
C CYS A 254 0.25 -16.13 10.88
N MET A 255 -0.32 -15.06 10.34
CA MET A 255 -0.37 -14.80 8.91
C MET A 255 0.96 -14.24 8.40
N VAL A 256 1.27 -14.50 7.12
CA VAL A 256 2.37 -13.80 6.43
C VAL A 256 1.81 -13.09 5.21
N GLN A 257 2.15 -11.82 5.05
CA GLN A 257 1.74 -11.00 3.92
C GLN A 257 2.96 -10.39 3.21
N HIS A 258 2.80 -10.17 1.89
CA HIS A 258 3.82 -9.59 1.04
C HIS A 258 3.19 -8.86 -0.15
N CYS A 259 3.47 -7.56 -0.28
CA CYS A 259 2.87 -6.71 -1.33
C CYS A 259 3.27 -7.09 -2.78
N LEU A 260 4.21 -8.02 -2.94
CA LEU A 260 4.74 -8.50 -4.21
C LEU A 260 5.40 -7.39 -5.09
N PRO A 261 6.42 -7.74 -5.91
CA PRO A 261 6.99 -9.09 -6.12
C PRO A 261 7.82 -9.55 -4.93
N ALA A 262 7.90 -10.85 -4.67
CA ALA A 262 8.77 -11.42 -3.65
C ALA A 262 10.07 -11.99 -4.26
N HIS A 263 11.19 -11.78 -3.58
CA HIS A 263 12.47 -12.42 -3.91
C HIS A 263 12.70 -13.60 -2.96
N ARG A 264 12.20 -14.76 -3.35
CA ARG A 264 12.32 -16.00 -2.57
C ARG A 264 13.77 -16.36 -2.34
N GLY A 265 14.14 -16.56 -1.07
CA GLY A 265 15.52 -16.76 -0.65
C GLY A 265 16.24 -15.47 -0.21
N GLU A 266 15.67 -14.31 -0.46
CA GLU A 266 16.09 -13.01 0.09
C GLU A 266 15.24 -12.66 1.32
N GLU A 267 14.25 -11.77 1.22
CA GLU A 267 13.42 -11.31 2.34
C GLU A 267 12.46 -12.36 2.89
N ILE A 268 12.14 -13.39 2.12
CA ILE A 268 11.26 -14.49 2.51
C ILE A 268 11.76 -15.82 1.92
N THR A 269 11.66 -16.92 2.67
CA THR A 269 11.99 -18.24 2.14
C THR A 269 10.88 -18.75 1.20
N GLU A 270 11.25 -19.62 0.26
CA GLU A 270 10.30 -20.35 -0.60
C GLU A 270 9.27 -21.12 0.23
N GLU A 271 9.74 -21.81 1.28
CA GLU A 271 8.89 -22.62 2.16
C GLU A 271 7.79 -21.78 2.83
N VAL A 272 8.16 -20.66 3.43
CA VAL A 272 7.20 -19.77 4.10
C VAL A 272 6.27 -19.12 3.09
N PHE A 273 6.80 -18.67 1.95
CA PHE A 273 5.97 -18.06 0.91
C PHE A 273 4.88 -19.03 0.42
N GLU A 274 5.24 -20.28 0.10
CA GLU A 274 4.27 -21.27 -0.39
C GLU A 274 3.28 -21.74 0.70
N ALA A 275 3.73 -21.81 1.96
CA ALA A 275 2.84 -22.13 3.07
C ALA A 275 1.77 -21.04 3.32
N HIS A 276 2.06 -19.79 2.98
CA HIS A 276 1.18 -18.63 3.14
C HIS A 276 0.68 -18.03 1.81
N ALA A 277 0.79 -18.81 0.72
CA ALA A 277 0.43 -18.33 -0.62
C ALA A 277 -1.02 -17.84 -0.72
N ASP A 278 -1.97 -18.54 -0.10
CA ASP A 278 -3.39 -18.14 -0.12
C ASP A 278 -3.58 -16.76 0.49
N GLU A 279 -2.95 -16.47 1.63
CA GLU A 279 -3.02 -15.16 2.31
C GLU A 279 -2.37 -14.05 1.46
N ILE A 280 -1.21 -14.33 0.86
CA ILE A 280 -0.47 -13.38 0.02
C ILE A 280 -1.25 -13.06 -1.27
N PHE A 281 -1.89 -14.06 -1.87
CA PHE A 281 -2.67 -13.83 -3.09
C PHE A 281 -4.07 -13.26 -2.81
N ASP A 282 -4.66 -13.50 -1.64
CA ASP A 282 -5.86 -12.79 -1.17
C ASP A 282 -5.56 -11.29 -0.95
N GLU A 283 -4.38 -10.95 -0.41
CA GLU A 283 -3.89 -9.57 -0.33
C GLU A 283 -3.79 -8.93 -1.73
N ALA A 284 -3.21 -9.65 -2.69
CA ALA A 284 -3.12 -9.19 -4.07
C ALA A 284 -4.50 -9.02 -4.73
N GLU A 285 -5.48 -9.91 -4.47
CA GLU A 285 -6.87 -9.75 -4.90
C GLU A 285 -7.51 -8.50 -4.28
N ASN A 286 -7.31 -8.30 -2.99
CA ASN A 286 -7.90 -7.18 -2.24
C ASN A 286 -7.41 -5.80 -2.73
N ARG A 287 -6.29 -5.73 -3.45
CA ARG A 287 -5.88 -4.53 -4.18
C ARG A 287 -6.96 -4.03 -5.13
N LEU A 288 -7.64 -4.93 -5.84
CA LEU A 288 -8.75 -4.57 -6.71
C LEU A 288 -9.91 -3.96 -5.92
N HIS A 289 -10.28 -4.58 -4.81
CA HIS A 289 -11.48 -4.21 -4.05
C HIS A 289 -11.27 -2.93 -3.22
N ALA A 290 -10.13 -2.80 -2.54
CA ALA A 290 -9.75 -1.59 -1.82
C ALA A 290 -9.63 -0.38 -2.76
N GLN A 291 -9.01 -0.55 -3.95
CA GLN A 291 -8.91 0.52 -4.93
C GLN A 291 -10.27 0.92 -5.53
N LYS A 292 -11.20 -0.03 -5.75
CA LYS A 292 -12.58 0.31 -6.12
C LYS A 292 -13.26 1.16 -5.05
N ALA A 293 -13.08 0.83 -3.77
CA ALA A 293 -13.62 1.62 -2.68
C ALA A 293 -13.07 3.05 -2.67
N VAL A 294 -11.75 3.20 -2.85
CA VAL A 294 -11.09 4.52 -2.97
C VAL A 294 -11.64 5.31 -4.16
N LEU A 295 -11.76 4.68 -5.33
CA LEU A 295 -12.31 5.32 -6.53
C LEU A 295 -13.73 5.83 -6.28
N VAL A 296 -14.60 5.01 -5.69
CA VAL A 296 -15.98 5.40 -5.38
C VAL A 296 -16.00 6.53 -4.34
N ALA A 297 -15.20 6.44 -3.27
CA ALA A 297 -15.15 7.45 -2.23
C ALA A 297 -14.64 8.82 -2.70
N CYS A 298 -13.76 8.83 -3.72
CA CYS A 298 -13.19 10.06 -4.26
C CYS A 298 -13.98 10.63 -5.45
N MET A 299 -14.56 9.78 -6.33
CA MET A 299 -15.04 10.20 -7.65
C MET A 299 -16.57 10.16 -7.78
N LYS A 300 -17.31 9.56 -6.84
CA LYS A 300 -18.77 9.56 -6.81
C LYS A 300 -19.32 10.86 -6.19
#